data_6ff999756583d53f42e938afa7c72a71
#
_entry.id   6ff999756583d53f42e938afa7c72a71
#
_cell.length_a   1.000
_cell.length_b   1.000
_cell.length_c   1.000
_cell.angle_alpha   90.00
_cell.angle_beta   90.00
_cell.angle_gamma   90.00
#
_symmetry.space_group_name_H-M   'P 1'
#
loop_
_entity.id
_entity.type
_entity.pdbx_description
1 polymer ?
#
loop_
_entity_poly.entity_id
_entity_poly.type
_entity_poly.pdbx_seq_one_letter_code
_entity_poly.pdbx_strand_id
1 'polypeptide(L)'
;VRLLCEQGRIAGVERKGNLYMIPEDAERPIDARTYAKTSLKKSYTPILEQINSFKKTLDSCRPLTPAEVEAIKEVFLVEHTYNSNAIEGNTLTLQETALVLQGVTIDKKPLKDHLEAVGYKEAFQYIEELAKQDKDLSEYDIKSIHNLVLADRP
;
A
#
# COMPACT_ATOMS: atom_id res chain seq x y z
N VAL A 1 -9.44 9.50 -29.17
CA VAL A 1 -8.81 9.54 -30.52
C VAL A 1 -8.34 10.95 -30.85
N ARG A 2 -9.20 11.99 -30.81
CA ARG A 2 -8.86 13.38 -31.14
C ARG A 2 -7.59 13.87 -30.43
N LEU A 3 -7.53 13.70 -29.11
CA LEU A 3 -6.36 14.09 -28.28
C LEU A 3 -5.07 13.40 -28.71
N LEU A 4 -5.13 12.13 -29.13
CA LEU A 4 -3.98 11.38 -29.61
C LEU A 4 -3.48 11.87 -30.96
N CYS A 5 -4.39 12.33 -31.83
CA CYS A 5 -4.05 12.97 -33.10
C CYS A 5 -3.40 14.35 -32.87
N GLU A 6 -3.95 15.16 -31.98
CA GLU A 6 -3.42 16.47 -31.57
C GLU A 6 -2.00 16.38 -30.97
N GLN A 7 -1.73 15.29 -30.23
CA GLN A 7 -0.42 15.00 -29.63
C GLN A 7 0.57 14.32 -30.59
N GLY A 8 0.21 14.09 -31.87
CA GLY A 8 1.07 13.41 -32.83
C GLY A 8 1.38 11.96 -32.51
N ARG A 9 0.55 11.30 -31.67
CA ARG A 9 0.76 9.92 -31.21
C ARG A 9 0.25 8.85 -32.17
N ILE A 10 -0.41 9.25 -33.25
CA ILE A 10 -0.84 8.39 -34.36
C ILE A 10 -0.10 8.83 -35.59
N ALA A 11 0.68 7.94 -36.18
CA ALA A 11 1.45 8.25 -37.38
C ALA A 11 0.55 8.40 -38.60
N GLY A 12 0.93 9.26 -39.52
CA GLY A 12 0.25 9.43 -40.81
C GLY A 12 -1.11 10.15 -40.73
N VAL A 13 -1.45 10.77 -39.61
CA VAL A 13 -2.70 11.53 -39.47
C VAL A 13 -2.64 12.83 -40.27
N GLU A 14 -3.61 13.06 -41.17
CA GLU A 14 -3.82 14.32 -41.87
C GLU A 14 -5.01 15.08 -41.29
N ARG A 15 -4.88 16.41 -41.19
CA ARG A 15 -5.97 17.28 -40.72
C ARG A 15 -6.66 17.95 -41.91
N LYS A 16 -7.96 17.69 -42.07
CA LYS A 16 -8.84 18.40 -43.03
C LYS A 16 -9.88 19.22 -42.26
N GLY A 17 -9.63 20.53 -42.14
CA GLY A 17 -10.50 21.39 -41.33
C GLY A 17 -10.54 20.97 -39.84
N ASN A 18 -11.71 20.57 -39.33
CA ASN A 18 -11.91 20.10 -37.96
C ASN A 18 -11.85 18.56 -37.83
N LEU A 19 -11.60 17.85 -38.93
CA LEU A 19 -11.54 16.38 -38.94
C LEU A 19 -10.10 15.89 -39.02
N TYR A 20 -9.82 14.82 -38.35
CA TYR A 20 -8.58 14.06 -38.43
C TYR A 20 -8.81 12.81 -39.30
N MET A 21 -8.07 12.71 -40.38
CA MET A 21 -8.06 11.54 -41.27
C MET A 21 -6.95 10.61 -40.75
N ILE A 22 -7.35 9.45 -40.23
CA ILE A 22 -6.42 8.44 -39.72
C ILE A 22 -6.26 7.38 -40.81
N PRO A 23 -5.03 7.03 -41.21
CA PRO A 23 -4.81 5.93 -42.14
C PRO A 23 -5.40 4.63 -41.63
N GLU A 24 -5.89 3.79 -42.55
CA GLU A 24 -6.52 2.51 -42.22
C GLU A 24 -5.52 1.50 -41.59
N ASP A 25 -4.25 1.66 -41.93
CA ASP A 25 -3.10 0.90 -41.44
C ASP A 25 -2.40 1.54 -40.25
N ALA A 26 -2.94 2.61 -39.69
CA ALA A 26 -2.34 3.28 -38.53
C ALA A 26 -2.24 2.37 -37.31
N GLU A 27 -1.03 2.17 -36.81
CA GLU A 27 -0.80 1.41 -35.59
C GLU A 27 -1.46 2.07 -34.37
N ARG A 28 -2.08 1.24 -33.53
CA ARG A 28 -2.68 1.72 -32.30
C ARG A 28 -1.61 2.27 -31.35
N PRO A 29 -1.69 3.55 -30.92
CA PRO A 29 -0.70 4.09 -30.01
C PRO A 29 -0.64 3.31 -28.71
N ILE A 30 0.57 3.02 -28.24
CA ILE A 30 0.80 2.36 -26.96
C ILE A 30 0.18 3.21 -25.84
N ASP A 31 -0.61 2.60 -24.98
CA ASP A 31 -1.20 3.28 -23.83
C ASP A 31 -0.08 3.84 -22.94
N ALA A 32 -0.15 5.14 -22.62
CA ALA A 32 0.81 5.80 -21.74
C ALA A 32 0.93 5.11 -20.37
N ARG A 33 -0.14 4.45 -19.90
CA ARG A 33 -0.13 3.67 -18.67
C ARG A 33 0.74 2.42 -18.80
N THR A 34 0.73 1.76 -19.96
CA THR A 34 1.58 0.60 -20.24
C THR A 34 3.05 1.00 -20.32
N TYR A 35 3.34 2.15 -20.94
CA TYR A 35 4.70 2.68 -21.04
C TYR A 35 5.25 3.08 -19.66
N ALA A 36 4.45 3.75 -18.84
CA ALA A 36 4.80 4.10 -17.47
C ALA A 36 5.05 2.84 -16.60
N LYS A 37 4.21 1.82 -16.75
CA LYS A 37 4.33 0.56 -16.03
C LYS A 37 5.62 -0.21 -16.38
N THR A 38 6.03 -0.19 -17.65
CA THR A 38 7.27 -0.83 -18.12
C THR A 38 8.51 -0.04 -17.70
N SER A 39 8.46 1.29 -17.79
CA SER A 39 9.52 2.19 -17.34
C SER A 39 9.73 2.12 -15.83
N LEU A 40 8.66 2.10 -15.04
CA LEU A 40 8.72 1.94 -13.58
C LEU A 40 9.34 0.58 -13.20
N LYS A 41 8.93 -0.52 -13.85
CA LYS A 41 9.56 -1.83 -13.60
C LYS A 41 11.08 -1.80 -13.79
N LYS A 42 11.56 -1.16 -14.85
CA LYS A 42 12.99 -1.08 -15.16
C LYS A 42 13.76 -0.22 -14.14
N SER A 43 13.13 0.81 -13.58
CA SER A 43 13.72 1.69 -12.55
C SER A 43 13.86 1.02 -11.18
N TYR A 44 12.92 0.12 -10.81
CA TYR A 44 12.93 -0.53 -9.50
C TYR A 44 13.70 -1.86 -9.47
N THR A 45 14.11 -2.41 -10.61
CA THR A 45 14.84 -3.69 -10.67
C THR A 45 16.08 -3.71 -9.77
N PRO A 46 16.97 -2.71 -9.75
CA PRO A 46 18.15 -2.72 -8.88
C PRO A 46 17.78 -2.74 -7.40
N ILE A 47 16.73 -2.01 -7.02
CA ILE A 47 16.25 -1.96 -5.63
C ILE A 47 15.69 -3.33 -5.21
N LEU A 48 14.92 -3.97 -6.08
CA LEU A 48 14.36 -5.30 -5.83
C LEU A 48 15.47 -6.36 -5.73
N GLU A 49 16.50 -6.27 -6.55
CA GLU A 49 17.67 -7.15 -6.46
C GLU A 49 18.41 -6.97 -5.13
N GLN A 50 18.57 -5.74 -4.67
CA GLN A 50 19.16 -5.44 -3.38
C GLN A 50 18.33 -5.97 -2.21
N ILE A 51 17.00 -5.78 -2.24
CA ILE A 51 16.07 -6.33 -1.25
C ILE A 51 16.16 -7.86 -1.22
N ASN A 52 16.18 -8.51 -2.38
CA ASN A 52 16.30 -9.96 -2.47
C ASN A 52 17.66 -10.46 -1.95
N SER A 53 18.74 -9.68 -2.14
CA SER A 53 20.05 -9.98 -1.56
C SER A 53 20.01 -9.95 -0.03
N PHE A 54 19.42 -8.89 0.56
CA PHE A 54 19.24 -8.79 2.00
C PHE A 54 18.37 -9.90 2.57
N LYS A 55 17.28 -10.25 1.87
CA LYS A 55 16.43 -11.38 2.26
C LYS A 55 17.22 -12.68 2.30
N LYS A 56 18.00 -12.98 1.27
CA LYS A 56 18.87 -14.18 1.25
C LYS A 56 19.87 -14.20 2.41
N THR A 57 20.45 -13.05 2.75
CA THR A 57 21.35 -12.92 3.90
C THR A 57 20.61 -13.21 5.19
N LEU A 58 19.42 -12.65 5.37
CA LEU A 58 18.58 -12.91 6.54
C LEU A 58 18.19 -14.40 6.64
N ASP A 59 17.78 -15.01 5.52
CA ASP A 59 17.40 -16.42 5.44
C ASP A 59 18.57 -17.37 5.77
N SER A 60 19.83 -16.90 5.57
CA SER A 60 21.04 -17.66 5.94
C SER A 60 21.42 -17.55 7.41
N CYS A 61 20.81 -16.63 8.16
CA CYS A 61 21.02 -16.51 9.60
C CYS A 61 20.28 -17.64 10.34
N ARG A 62 20.59 -17.79 11.64
CA ARG A 62 19.82 -18.75 12.46
C ARG A 62 18.32 -18.37 12.45
N PRO A 63 17.43 -19.34 12.43
CA PRO A 63 16.02 -19.05 12.55
C PRO A 63 15.71 -18.40 13.91
N LEU A 64 14.81 -17.42 13.91
CA LEU A 64 14.30 -16.81 15.12
C LEU A 64 13.41 -17.82 15.86
N THR A 65 13.48 -17.81 17.17
CA THR A 65 12.53 -18.57 17.99
C THR A 65 11.14 -17.92 17.92
N PRO A 66 10.05 -18.66 18.17
CA PRO A 66 8.70 -18.10 18.20
C PRO A 66 8.57 -16.89 19.16
N ALA A 67 9.24 -16.93 20.31
CA ALA A 67 9.23 -15.83 21.27
C ALA A 67 9.94 -14.57 20.73
N GLU A 68 11.06 -14.73 20.03
CA GLU A 68 11.75 -13.60 19.38
C GLU A 68 10.90 -12.99 18.26
N VAL A 69 10.22 -13.82 17.46
CA VAL A 69 9.30 -13.35 16.43
C VAL A 69 8.17 -12.53 17.03
N GLU A 70 7.56 -13.03 18.10
CA GLU A 70 6.45 -12.35 18.75
C GLU A 70 6.88 -11.02 19.37
N ALA A 71 8.03 -10.96 20.04
CA ALA A 71 8.57 -9.71 20.58
C ALA A 71 8.83 -8.66 19.49
N ILE A 72 9.37 -9.08 18.33
CA ILE A 72 9.58 -8.17 17.18
C ILE A 72 8.24 -7.67 16.64
N LYS A 73 7.24 -8.54 16.54
CA LYS A 73 5.91 -8.16 16.06
C LYS A 73 5.22 -7.16 16.97
N GLU A 74 5.31 -7.33 18.28
CA GLU A 74 4.74 -6.39 19.25
C GLU A 74 5.34 -4.99 19.08
N VAL A 75 6.66 -4.88 19.03
CA VAL A 75 7.34 -3.59 18.80
C VAL A 75 6.94 -2.98 17.46
N PHE A 76 6.96 -3.78 16.41
CA PHE A 76 6.59 -3.35 15.07
C PHE A 76 5.14 -2.87 14.99
N LEU A 77 4.20 -3.58 15.63
CA LEU A 77 2.79 -3.21 15.67
C LEU A 77 2.60 -1.84 16.32
N VAL A 78 3.26 -1.58 17.45
CA VAL A 78 3.17 -0.28 18.14
C VAL A 78 3.70 0.85 17.27
N GLU A 79 4.92 0.70 16.73
CA GLU A 79 5.55 1.73 15.90
C GLU A 79 4.77 1.98 14.62
N HIS A 80 4.30 0.93 13.96
CA HIS A 80 3.55 1.03 12.71
C HIS A 80 2.18 1.68 12.93
N THR A 81 1.47 1.30 13.99
CA THR A 81 0.19 1.91 14.38
C THR A 81 0.37 3.39 14.66
N TYR A 82 1.37 3.74 15.48
CA TYR A 82 1.67 5.13 15.80
C TYR A 82 1.97 5.95 14.54
N ASN A 83 2.92 5.51 13.72
CA ASN A 83 3.34 6.27 12.55
C ASN A 83 2.21 6.42 11.52
N SER A 84 1.42 5.38 11.28
CA SER A 84 0.30 5.44 10.34
C SER A 84 -0.80 6.39 10.81
N ASN A 85 -1.19 6.31 12.08
CA ASN A 85 -2.22 7.18 12.63
C ASN A 85 -1.75 8.63 12.80
N ALA A 86 -0.46 8.86 13.10
CA ALA A 86 0.11 10.21 13.19
C ALA A 86 0.04 10.97 11.85
N ILE A 87 0.22 10.29 10.72
CA ILE A 87 0.06 10.88 9.38
C ILE A 87 -1.38 11.37 9.16
N GLU A 88 -2.37 10.66 9.72
CA GLU A 88 -3.80 11.00 9.66
C GLU A 88 -4.24 12.02 10.73
N GLY A 89 -3.30 12.51 11.54
CA GLY A 89 -3.54 13.54 12.54
C GLY A 89 -3.97 13.03 13.93
N ASN A 90 -3.78 11.75 14.22
CA ASN A 90 -3.95 11.18 15.56
C ASN A 90 -2.98 11.84 16.55
N THR A 91 -3.44 12.13 17.75
CA THR A 91 -2.68 12.89 18.75
C THR A 91 -1.99 12.04 19.83
N LEU A 92 -2.13 10.73 19.77
CA LEU A 92 -1.43 9.82 20.67
C LEU A 92 0.09 9.89 20.43
N THR A 93 0.88 9.85 21.48
CA THR A 93 2.31 9.62 21.41
C THR A 93 2.60 8.13 21.21
N LEU A 94 3.82 7.77 20.85
CA LEU A 94 4.24 6.37 20.71
C LEU A 94 3.97 5.55 22.00
N GLN A 95 4.26 6.13 23.18
CA GLN A 95 4.03 5.48 24.47
C GLN A 95 2.54 5.35 24.77
N GLU A 96 1.74 6.38 24.50
CA GLU A 96 0.29 6.34 24.65
C GLU A 96 -0.34 5.30 23.70
N THR A 97 0.14 5.21 22.46
CA THR A 97 -0.29 4.19 21.51
C THR A 97 -0.03 2.78 22.07
N ALA A 98 1.16 2.53 22.61
CA ALA A 98 1.47 1.24 23.24
C ALA A 98 0.50 0.88 24.39
N LEU A 99 0.16 1.86 25.22
CA LEU A 99 -0.81 1.66 26.33
C LEU A 99 -2.22 1.41 25.81
N VAL A 100 -2.66 2.15 24.79
CA VAL A 100 -3.99 1.97 24.16
C VAL A 100 -4.09 0.57 23.56
N LEU A 101 -3.05 0.08 22.88
CA LEU A 101 -3.03 -1.29 22.31
C LEU A 101 -3.05 -2.39 23.40
N GLN A 102 -2.70 -2.04 24.63
CA GLN A 102 -2.85 -2.90 25.83
C GLN A 102 -4.22 -2.75 26.53
N GLY A 103 -5.11 -1.88 25.99
CA GLY A 103 -6.44 -1.65 26.56
C GLY A 103 -6.51 -0.53 27.59
N VAL A 104 -5.48 0.28 27.73
CA VAL A 104 -5.46 1.44 28.65
C VAL A 104 -6.07 2.67 27.96
N THR A 105 -6.98 3.37 28.64
CA THR A 105 -7.52 4.63 28.19
C THR A 105 -6.63 5.79 28.64
N ILE A 106 -6.29 6.68 27.74
CA ILE A 106 -5.46 7.86 28.03
C ILE A 106 -6.36 9.07 28.27
N ASP A 107 -6.20 9.68 29.44
CA ASP A 107 -6.97 10.88 29.82
C ASP A 107 -6.68 12.05 28.88
N LYS A 108 -7.69 12.89 28.61
CA LYS A 108 -7.62 14.10 27.76
C LYS A 108 -7.27 13.85 26.27
N LYS A 109 -7.30 12.59 25.84
CA LYS A 109 -7.17 12.26 24.42
C LYS A 109 -8.55 11.95 23.81
N PRO A 110 -8.80 12.34 22.55
CA PRO A 110 -10.06 12.04 21.88
C PRO A 110 -10.34 10.53 21.83
N LEU A 111 -11.59 10.13 22.05
CA LEU A 111 -12.00 8.73 21.88
C LEU A 111 -11.68 8.21 20.47
N LYS A 112 -11.87 9.07 19.47
CA LYS A 112 -11.51 8.78 18.08
C LYS A 112 -10.08 8.25 17.94
N ASP A 113 -9.11 8.89 18.61
CA ASP A 113 -7.70 8.52 18.51
C ASP A 113 -7.45 7.11 19.09
N HIS A 114 -8.16 6.74 20.14
CA HIS A 114 -8.11 5.40 20.72
C HIS A 114 -8.71 4.36 19.76
N LEU A 115 -9.87 4.65 19.19
CA LEU A 115 -10.55 3.75 18.26
C LEU A 115 -9.75 3.54 16.97
N GLU A 116 -9.10 4.57 16.46
CA GLU A 116 -8.19 4.45 15.32
C GLU A 116 -7.01 3.51 15.60
N ALA A 117 -6.40 3.63 16.78
CA ALA A 117 -5.30 2.74 17.15
C ALA A 117 -5.76 1.27 17.31
N VAL A 118 -6.91 1.05 17.93
CA VAL A 118 -7.50 -0.29 18.09
C VAL A 118 -7.89 -0.89 16.74
N GLY A 119 -8.61 -0.14 15.90
CA GLY A 119 -9.02 -0.58 14.57
C GLY A 119 -7.82 -0.91 13.68
N TYR A 120 -6.74 -0.16 13.80
CA TYR A 120 -5.49 -0.45 13.08
C TYR A 120 -4.87 -1.78 13.53
N LYS A 121 -4.84 -2.07 14.84
CA LYS A 121 -4.38 -3.36 15.38
C LYS A 121 -5.22 -4.52 14.84
N GLU A 122 -6.55 -4.37 14.83
CA GLU A 122 -7.46 -5.40 14.33
C GLU A 122 -7.24 -5.65 12.83
N ALA A 123 -7.06 -4.59 12.04
CA ALA A 123 -6.72 -4.69 10.62
C ALA A 123 -5.39 -5.41 10.41
N PHE A 124 -4.39 -5.10 11.22
CA PHE A 124 -3.07 -5.75 11.15
C PHE A 124 -3.18 -7.25 11.46
N GLN A 125 -3.91 -7.63 12.49
CA GLN A 125 -4.15 -9.04 12.83
C GLN A 125 -4.89 -9.78 11.71
N TYR A 126 -5.88 -9.14 11.09
CA TYR A 126 -6.58 -9.70 9.95
C TYR A 126 -5.65 -9.93 8.75
N ILE A 127 -4.74 -9.00 8.47
CA ILE A 127 -3.71 -9.15 7.42
C ILE A 127 -2.78 -10.32 7.74
N GLU A 128 -2.37 -10.50 8.99
CA GLU A 128 -1.53 -11.64 9.41
C GLU A 128 -2.24 -12.99 9.15
N GLU A 129 -3.54 -13.07 9.42
CA GLU A 129 -4.32 -14.27 9.14
C GLU A 129 -4.46 -14.53 7.63
N LEU A 130 -4.66 -13.48 6.84
CA LEU A 130 -4.68 -13.60 5.37
C LEU A 130 -3.33 -14.09 4.82
N ALA A 131 -2.23 -13.57 5.36
CA ALA A 131 -0.89 -13.95 4.92
C ALA A 131 -0.54 -15.43 5.17
N LYS A 132 -1.22 -16.06 6.13
CA LYS A 132 -1.06 -17.51 6.39
C LYS A 132 -1.81 -18.39 5.38
N GLN A 133 -2.71 -17.84 4.57
CA GLN A 133 -3.62 -18.61 3.71
C GLN A 133 -3.11 -18.86 2.30
N ASP A 134 -1.91 -18.50 1.95
CA ASP A 134 -1.30 -18.71 0.61
C ASP A 134 -2.28 -18.52 -0.58
N LYS A 135 -3.07 -17.45 -0.52
CA LYS A 135 -4.03 -17.07 -1.55
C LYS A 135 -3.85 -15.59 -1.95
N ASP A 136 -4.25 -15.27 -3.15
CA ASP A 136 -4.29 -13.88 -3.62
C ASP A 136 -5.31 -13.05 -2.83
N LEU A 137 -4.97 -11.77 -2.59
CA LEU A 137 -5.88 -10.81 -1.97
C LEU A 137 -7.07 -10.54 -2.90
N SER A 138 -8.27 -10.71 -2.36
CA SER A 138 -9.51 -10.36 -3.04
C SER A 138 -9.93 -8.91 -2.78
N GLU A 139 -10.84 -8.40 -3.59
CA GLU A 139 -11.48 -7.10 -3.35
C GLU A 139 -12.22 -7.07 -2.00
N TYR A 140 -12.78 -8.19 -1.60
CA TYR A 140 -13.44 -8.35 -0.30
C TYR A 140 -12.46 -8.17 0.86
N ASP A 141 -11.27 -8.78 0.76
CA ASP A 141 -10.23 -8.66 1.79
C ASP A 141 -9.78 -7.19 1.94
N ILE A 142 -9.59 -6.49 0.82
CA ILE A 142 -9.22 -5.06 0.83
C ILE A 142 -10.31 -4.21 1.51
N LYS A 143 -11.58 -4.44 1.18
CA LYS A 143 -12.69 -3.73 1.81
C LYS A 143 -12.81 -4.05 3.30
N SER A 144 -12.57 -5.30 3.69
CA SER A 144 -12.59 -5.72 5.09
C SER A 144 -11.50 -5.03 5.90
N ILE A 145 -10.27 -4.97 5.39
CA ILE A 145 -9.17 -4.22 6.01
C ILE A 145 -9.54 -2.74 6.17
N HIS A 146 -10.06 -2.13 5.11
CA HIS A 146 -10.48 -0.74 5.13
C HIS A 146 -11.56 -0.47 6.18
N ASN A 147 -12.55 -1.36 6.29
CA ASN A 147 -13.61 -1.24 7.29
C ASN A 147 -13.08 -1.35 8.72
N LEU A 148 -12.11 -2.25 8.98
CA LEU A 148 -11.49 -2.37 10.30
C LEU A 148 -10.72 -1.10 10.68
N VAL A 149 -9.95 -0.54 9.76
CA VAL A 149 -9.23 0.72 9.99
C VAL A 149 -10.17 1.90 10.22
N LEU A 150 -11.34 1.92 9.56
CA LEU A 150 -12.33 2.99 9.67
C LEU A 150 -13.50 2.66 10.62
N ALA A 151 -13.56 1.44 11.14
CA ALA A 151 -14.60 1.04 12.07
C ALA A 151 -14.63 2.06 13.23
N ASP A 152 -15.83 2.53 13.59
CA ASP A 152 -16.06 3.51 14.65
C ASP A 152 -15.67 4.98 14.35
N ARG A 153 -15.40 5.33 13.09
CA ARG A 153 -15.42 6.75 12.70
C ARG A 153 -16.88 7.20 12.50
N PRO A 154 -17.38 8.13 13.33
CA PRO A 154 -18.71 8.71 13.15
C PRO A 154 -18.78 9.56 11.87
#